data_41c16805bca27651ed4b42def38a9cba
#
_entry.id   41c16805bca27651ed4b42def38a9cba
#
_cell.length_a   1.000
_cell.length_b   1.000
_cell.length_c   1.000
_cell.angle_alpha   90.00
_cell.angle_beta   90.00
_cell.angle_gamma   90.00
#
_symmetry.space_group_name_H-M   'P 1'
#
loop_
_entity.id
_entity.type
_entity.pdbx_description
1 polymer ?
#
loop_
_entity_poly.entity_id
_entity_poly.type
_entity_poly.pdbx_seq_one_letter_code
_entity_poly.pdbx_strand_id
1 'polypeptide(L)'
;MSFSQRLDAISLPPGMRTKMQNHLSRLGHADDLHALELAQARAQGFVEGVETARALTPATIEALYIAVEDAAAARHRELRP
;
A
#
# COMPACT_ATOMS: atom_id res chain seq x y z
N MET A 1 -13.71 8.22 0.72
CA MET A 1 -12.97 7.46 1.76
C MET A 1 -11.50 7.41 1.38
N SER A 2 -10.61 7.82 2.24
CA SER A 2 -9.18 7.77 1.96
C SER A 2 -8.63 6.36 2.19
N PHE A 3 -7.49 6.05 1.56
CA PHE A 3 -6.84 4.76 1.75
C PHE A 3 -6.33 4.60 3.19
N SER A 4 -6.00 5.71 3.86
CA SER A 4 -5.64 5.69 5.27
C SER A 4 -6.78 5.19 6.15
N GLN A 5 -8.04 5.57 5.82
CA GLN A 5 -9.22 5.09 6.54
C GLN A 5 -9.43 3.60 6.35
N ARG A 6 -9.16 3.07 5.16
CA ARG A 6 -9.21 1.62 4.91
C ARG A 6 -8.17 0.90 5.74
N LEU A 7 -6.98 1.48 5.83
CA LEU A 7 -5.90 0.89 6.61
C LEU A 7 -6.27 0.82 8.09
N ASP A 8 -7.03 1.80 8.59
CA ASP A 8 -7.46 1.82 10.00
C ASP A 8 -8.37 0.64 10.34
N ALA A 9 -9.06 0.07 9.35
CA ALA A 9 -9.90 -1.11 9.55
C ALA A 9 -9.08 -2.41 9.64
N ILE A 10 -7.79 -2.36 9.31
CA ILE A 10 -6.90 -3.52 9.34
C ILE A 10 -6.11 -3.51 10.65
N SER A 11 -6.13 -4.61 11.38
CA SER A 11 -5.37 -4.73 12.63
C SER A 11 -3.89 -4.97 12.31
N LEU A 12 -3.04 -3.99 12.64
CA LEU A 12 -1.60 -4.05 12.38
C LEU A 12 -0.82 -3.62 13.62
N PRO A 13 0.36 -4.23 13.86
CA PRO A 13 1.30 -3.67 14.83
C PRO A 13 1.66 -2.23 14.45
N PRO A 14 1.91 -1.34 15.43
CA PRO A 14 2.14 0.09 15.15
C PRO A 14 3.23 0.38 14.13
N GLY A 15 4.35 -0.34 14.19
CA GLY A 15 5.46 -0.13 13.25
C GLY A 15 5.08 -0.49 11.82
N MET A 16 4.33 -1.57 11.63
CA MET A 16 3.85 -1.98 10.31
C MET A 16 2.82 -0.99 9.78
N ARG A 17 1.94 -0.49 10.64
CA ARG A 17 0.95 0.52 10.26
C ARG A 17 1.64 1.77 9.74
N THR A 18 2.66 2.25 10.45
CA THR A 18 3.41 3.44 10.03
C THR A 18 4.07 3.21 8.67
N LYS A 19 4.69 2.05 8.45
CA LYS A 19 5.32 1.74 7.17
C LYS A 19 4.29 1.68 6.04
N MET A 20 3.15 1.04 6.27
CA MET A 20 2.09 0.97 5.26
C MET A 20 1.54 2.36 4.94
N GLN A 21 1.31 3.20 5.95
CA GLN A 21 0.86 4.57 5.73
C GLN A 21 1.85 5.34 4.87
N ASN A 22 3.16 5.17 5.11
CA ASN A 22 4.18 5.82 4.32
C ASN A 22 4.17 5.34 2.85
N HIS A 23 4.00 4.03 2.64
CA HIS A 23 3.92 3.48 1.28
C HIS A 23 2.69 3.99 0.54
N LEU A 24 1.53 4.00 1.20
CA LEU A 24 0.29 4.50 0.59
C LEU A 24 0.40 5.99 0.28
N SER A 25 1.04 6.77 1.16
CA SER A 25 1.27 8.19 0.94
C SER A 25 2.15 8.42 -0.29
N ARG A 26 3.22 7.66 -0.44
CA ARG A 26 4.12 7.77 -1.62
C ARG A 26 3.37 7.44 -2.91
N LEU A 27 2.52 6.42 -2.88
CA LEU A 27 1.67 6.10 -4.03
C LEU A 27 0.77 7.28 -4.41
N GLY A 28 0.13 7.88 -3.41
CA GLY A 28 -0.79 8.99 -3.63
C GLY A 28 -0.11 10.29 -4.08
N HIS A 29 1.20 10.41 -3.91
CA HIS A 29 1.96 11.61 -4.26
C HIS A 29 2.93 11.39 -5.43
N ALA A 30 2.90 10.24 -6.09
CA ALA A 30 3.76 9.99 -7.24
C ALA A 30 3.46 10.99 -8.36
N ASP A 31 4.50 11.64 -8.89
CA ASP A 31 4.33 12.74 -9.86
C ASP A 31 4.07 12.26 -11.28
N ASP A 32 4.46 11.03 -11.61
CA ASP A 32 4.28 10.47 -12.94
C ASP A 32 4.14 8.95 -12.85
N LEU A 33 3.88 8.30 -13.99
CA LEU A 33 3.67 6.85 -14.03
C LEU A 33 4.91 6.08 -13.62
N HIS A 34 6.09 6.55 -13.96
CA HIS A 34 7.33 5.88 -13.57
C HIS A 34 7.51 5.90 -12.05
N ALA A 35 7.30 7.06 -11.42
CA ALA A 35 7.37 7.19 -9.97
C ALA A 35 6.31 6.32 -9.28
N LEU A 36 5.12 6.24 -9.88
CA LEU A 36 4.04 5.40 -9.37
C LEU A 36 4.43 3.92 -9.40
N GLU A 37 4.99 3.46 -10.51
CA GLU A 37 5.43 2.07 -10.64
C GLU A 37 6.49 1.71 -9.59
N LEU A 38 7.45 2.60 -9.34
CA LEU A 38 8.46 2.39 -8.31
C LEU A 38 7.84 2.33 -6.92
N ALA A 39 6.94 3.26 -6.61
CA ALA A 39 6.27 3.28 -5.31
C ALA A 39 5.43 2.02 -5.10
N GLN A 40 4.75 1.55 -6.15
CA GLN A 40 3.96 0.32 -6.09
C GLN A 40 4.85 -0.90 -5.85
N ALA A 41 5.97 -1.01 -6.57
CA ALA A 41 6.92 -2.11 -6.39
C ALA A 41 7.47 -2.15 -4.96
N ARG A 42 7.79 -0.99 -4.40
CA ARG A 42 8.28 -0.90 -3.02
C ARG A 42 7.23 -1.31 -2.01
N ALA A 43 6.00 -0.86 -2.20
CA ALA A 43 4.89 -1.23 -1.31
C ALA A 43 4.62 -2.73 -1.36
N GLN A 44 4.59 -3.32 -2.56
CA GLN A 44 4.40 -4.75 -2.74
C GLN A 44 5.54 -5.54 -2.10
N GLY A 45 6.78 -5.08 -2.26
CA GLY A 45 7.95 -5.72 -1.66
C GLY A 45 7.88 -5.72 -0.14
N PHE A 46 7.40 -4.63 0.45
CA PHE A 46 7.19 -4.58 1.90
C PHE A 46 6.16 -5.63 2.34
N VAL A 47 5.03 -5.72 1.65
CA VAL A 47 3.98 -6.70 1.99
C VAL A 47 4.50 -8.13 1.79
N GLU A 48 5.24 -8.39 0.72
CA GLU A 48 5.87 -9.70 0.50
C GLU A 48 6.82 -10.07 1.64
N GLY A 49 7.61 -9.11 2.12
CA GLY A 49 8.50 -9.33 3.25
C GLY A 49 7.75 -9.72 4.52
N VAL A 50 6.66 -9.01 4.81
CA VAL A 50 5.81 -9.30 5.96
C VAL A 50 5.15 -10.67 5.82
N GLU A 51 4.70 -11.01 4.60
CA GLU A 51 4.12 -12.32 4.29
C GLU A 51 5.15 -13.44 4.52
N THR A 52 6.36 -13.26 4.02
CA THR A 52 7.44 -14.23 4.15
C THR A 52 7.80 -14.45 5.61
N ALA A 53 7.79 -13.41 6.42
CA ALA A 53 8.06 -13.47 7.85
C ALA A 53 6.93 -14.13 8.65
N ARG A 54 5.77 -14.36 8.02
CA ARG A 54 4.58 -14.95 8.66
C ARG A 54 4.13 -14.16 9.89
N ALA A 55 4.30 -12.84 9.84
CA ALA A 55 3.96 -11.96 10.95
C ALA A 55 2.46 -11.65 11.02
N LEU A 56 1.73 -11.88 9.94
CA LEU A 56 0.29 -11.57 9.85
C LEU A 56 -0.46 -12.75 9.24
N THR A 57 -1.78 -12.77 9.44
CA THR A 57 -2.63 -13.80 8.85
C THR A 57 -2.72 -13.63 7.33
N PRO A 58 -3.01 -14.72 6.58
CA PRO A 58 -3.22 -14.61 5.13
C PRO A 58 -4.30 -13.60 4.75
N ALA A 59 -5.38 -13.52 5.52
CA ALA A 59 -6.45 -12.56 5.25
C ALA A 59 -5.96 -11.12 5.38
N THR A 60 -5.15 -10.84 6.38
CA THR A 60 -4.57 -9.50 6.58
C THR A 60 -3.60 -9.17 5.46
N ILE A 61 -2.75 -10.12 5.05
CA ILE A 61 -1.84 -9.93 3.91
C ILE A 61 -2.62 -9.60 2.64
N GLU A 62 -3.68 -10.33 2.35
CA GLU A 62 -4.52 -10.05 1.18
C GLU A 62 -5.08 -8.62 1.24
N ALA A 63 -5.57 -8.21 2.42
CA ALA A 63 -6.10 -6.86 2.60
C ALA A 63 -5.04 -5.79 2.32
N LEU A 64 -3.78 -6.04 2.70
CA LEU A 64 -2.69 -5.11 2.43
C LEU A 64 -2.38 -5.01 0.93
N TYR A 65 -2.36 -6.14 0.20
CA TYR A 65 -2.18 -6.11 -1.25
C TYR A 65 -3.30 -5.35 -1.95
N ILE A 66 -4.54 -5.57 -1.52
CA ILE A 66 -5.70 -4.85 -2.07
C ILE A 66 -5.56 -3.35 -1.83
N ALA A 67 -5.13 -2.94 -0.63
CA ALA A 67 -4.93 -1.52 -0.32
C ALA A 67 -3.88 -0.89 -1.26
N VAL A 68 -2.78 -1.59 -1.53
CA VAL A 68 -1.74 -1.13 -2.45
C VAL A 68 -2.30 -1.00 -3.87
N GLU A 69 -3.00 -2.02 -4.35
CA GLU A 69 -3.58 -2.02 -5.69
C GLU A 69 -4.59 -0.90 -5.88
N ASP A 70 -5.47 -0.70 -4.89
CA ASP A 70 -6.48 0.35 -4.95
C ASP A 70 -5.86 1.74 -4.96
N ALA A 71 -4.84 1.97 -4.13
CA ALA A 71 -4.14 3.25 -4.08
C ALA A 71 -3.42 3.52 -5.41
N ALA A 72 -2.76 2.50 -5.96
CA ALA A 72 -2.05 2.63 -7.24
C ALA A 72 -3.03 2.90 -8.38
N ALA A 73 -4.16 2.20 -8.42
CA ALA A 73 -5.17 2.40 -9.46
C ALA A 73 -5.77 3.79 -9.39
N ALA A 74 -6.05 4.30 -8.19
CA ALA A 74 -6.58 5.65 -8.00
C ALA A 74 -5.60 6.70 -8.53
N ARG A 75 -4.31 6.58 -8.16
CA ARG A 75 -3.30 7.54 -8.62
C ARG A 75 -3.07 7.45 -10.12
N HIS A 76 -3.12 6.23 -10.67
CA HIS A 76 -2.99 6.02 -12.12
C HIS A 76 -4.07 6.80 -12.88
N ARG A 77 -5.31 6.76 -12.40
CA ARG A 77 -6.41 7.53 -13.00
C ARG A 77 -6.16 9.04 -12.93
N GLU A 78 -5.62 9.52 -11.80
CA GLU A 78 -5.32 10.95 -11.63
C GLU A 78 -4.20 11.42 -12.56
N LEU A 79 -3.25 10.54 -12.91
CA LEU A 79 -2.11 10.88 -13.76
C LEU A 79 -2.43 10.77 -15.26
N ARG A 80 -3.59 10.27 -15.63
CA ARG A 80 -4.00 10.21 -17.03
C ARG A 80 -4.30 11.63 -17.55
N PRO A 81 -3.90 11.93 -18.81
CA PRO A 81 -4.28 13.18 -19.43
C PRO A 81 -5.79 13.26 -19.72
#